data_b5024793167a9443516edc66d4bf49bc
#
_entry.id   b5024793167a9443516edc66d4bf49bc
#
_cell.length_a   1.000
_cell.length_b   1.000
_cell.length_c   1.000
_cell.angle_alpha   90.00
_cell.angle_beta   90.00
_cell.angle_gamma   90.00
#
_symmetry.space_group_name_H-M   'P 1'
#
loop_
_entity.id
_entity.type
_entity.pdbx_description
1 polymer ?
#
loop_
_entity_poly.entity_id
_entity_poly.type
_entity_poly.pdbx_seq_one_letter_code
_entity_poly.pdbx_strand_id
1 'polypeptide(L)'
;VTPFRTARPAAATTVAVCAALATLTAAAPAPAAPQQGARPLPAVTPRAETAALYDDEQGGNANADDPAIWRNPDDPDRSLVIATAKEGGLRVYGLDARLVQSLPAPAAPGPDDAPGRFNNVDLVHGLRLAPDRTTNSAAGRTADLAVTTDRGHDRLRIHRIDPSRPGGPLTDVTDPAAPRVFSAGQDEVNEQATAYGLATWTDRRSGRSYALASRRNRTSIALLELLPTRSGTVTYRKVRTLDLPAAFRLPDGTAWTPCGDPGELPQVEGMVVDPADGTLFAGQEDVGIWRMPADLRGKPVLVDRVREYGVPGTYDEESEECAPGKDPGFGGTRVSADVEGLALLPERNGDRYLLASSQGDDTFAAYARRTGRENRAAPVYAGGFRVTAASATLDGSEACDGAAVLNEPLGSRYPGGLLVVQDGDATPAPEGREATGFKFVDLRKVRSALGLARAAEAAE
;
A
#
# COMPACT_ATOMS: atom_id res chain seq x y z
N VAL A 1 -71.23 19.08 -25.80
CA VAL A 1 -72.15 20.23 -25.74
C VAL A 1 -71.44 21.27 -24.90
N THR A 2 -70.96 22.31 -25.57
CA THR A 2 -70.50 23.60 -25.05
C THR A 2 -71.70 24.40 -24.47
N PRO A 3 -71.52 25.50 -23.70
CA PRO A 3 -70.82 26.67 -24.22
C PRO A 3 -70.02 27.57 -23.22
N PHE A 4 -69.21 28.40 -23.81
CA PHE A 4 -68.58 29.62 -23.34
C PHE A 4 -69.35 30.55 -22.41
N ARG A 5 -68.59 31.20 -21.48
CA ARG A 5 -68.90 32.58 -21.07
C ARG A 5 -67.63 33.37 -20.77
N THR A 6 -67.52 34.50 -21.42
CA THR A 6 -66.59 35.60 -21.32
C THR A 6 -66.78 36.39 -20.03
N ALA A 7 -65.71 36.90 -19.40
CA ALA A 7 -65.76 37.96 -18.41
C ALA A 7 -64.76 39.08 -18.72
N ARG A 8 -65.15 40.26 -18.54
CA ARG A 8 -64.51 41.57 -18.83
C ARG A 8 -63.65 42.03 -17.64
N PRO A 9 -62.79 43.05 -17.83
CA PRO A 9 -61.67 43.37 -16.94
C PRO A 9 -62.09 44.38 -15.85
N ALA A 10 -61.41 44.30 -14.70
CA ALA A 10 -61.49 45.29 -13.63
C ALA A 10 -60.15 46.05 -13.51
N ALA A 11 -60.31 47.36 -13.29
CA ALA A 11 -59.25 48.35 -13.29
C ALA A 11 -58.20 48.20 -12.21
N ALA A 12 -56.97 48.49 -12.57
CA ALA A 12 -55.82 48.57 -11.68
C ALA A 12 -55.80 49.92 -10.93
N THR A 13 -55.71 49.84 -9.61
CA THR A 13 -55.35 50.99 -8.76
C THR A 13 -53.91 50.86 -8.33
N THR A 14 -53.05 51.73 -8.84
CA THR A 14 -51.62 51.75 -8.52
C THR A 14 -51.42 52.40 -7.12
N VAL A 15 -50.97 51.65 -6.16
CA VAL A 15 -50.44 52.19 -4.90
C VAL A 15 -48.93 52.11 -4.96
N ALA A 16 -48.27 53.24 -5.02
CA ALA A 16 -46.84 53.37 -4.95
C ALA A 16 -46.40 53.17 -3.50
N VAL A 17 -45.73 52.03 -3.22
CA VAL A 17 -45.00 51.82 -1.95
C VAL A 17 -43.53 52.07 -2.22
N CYS A 18 -43.00 53.16 -1.66
CA CYS A 18 -41.58 53.41 -1.59
C CYS A 18 -40.91 52.38 -0.65
N ALA A 19 -40.32 51.35 -1.21
CA ALA A 19 -39.43 50.46 -0.47
C ALA A 19 -38.04 51.03 -0.43
N ALA A 20 -37.56 51.47 0.73
CA ALA A 20 -36.19 51.82 0.97
C ALA A 20 -35.36 50.50 0.94
N LEU A 21 -34.57 50.30 -0.10
CA LEU A 21 -33.53 49.25 -0.17
C LEU A 21 -32.43 49.58 0.83
N ALA A 22 -32.42 48.94 1.99
CA ALA A 22 -31.23 48.83 2.81
C ALA A 22 -30.27 47.80 2.14
N THR A 23 -29.25 48.26 1.49
CA THR A 23 -28.17 47.38 1.02
C THR A 23 -27.39 46.86 2.20
N LEU A 24 -27.72 45.63 2.65
CA LEU A 24 -26.80 44.87 3.47
C LEU A 24 -25.61 44.44 2.63
N THR A 25 -24.51 45.16 2.74
CA THR A 25 -23.21 44.68 2.28
C THR A 25 -22.80 43.50 3.16
N ALA A 26 -23.02 42.29 2.68
CA ALA A 26 -22.41 41.13 3.27
C ALA A 26 -20.89 41.29 3.11
N ALA A 27 -20.19 41.53 4.21
CA ALA A 27 -18.74 41.47 4.22
C ALA A 27 -18.32 40.04 3.83
N ALA A 28 -17.60 39.92 2.72
CA ALA A 28 -16.95 38.68 2.34
C ALA A 28 -16.07 38.23 3.52
N PRO A 29 -16.06 36.93 3.86
CA PRO A 29 -15.16 36.43 4.87
C PRO A 29 -13.72 36.77 4.45
N ALA A 30 -12.97 37.39 5.35
CA ALA A 30 -11.56 37.68 5.13
C ALA A 30 -10.84 36.38 4.78
N PRO A 31 -9.95 36.36 3.76
CA PRO A 31 -9.16 35.20 3.48
C PRO A 31 -8.44 34.78 4.76
N ALA A 32 -8.53 33.50 5.11
CA ALA A 32 -7.81 32.95 6.26
C ALA A 32 -6.35 33.34 6.11
N ALA A 33 -5.77 33.92 7.19
CA ALA A 33 -4.35 34.28 7.19
C ALA A 33 -3.55 33.02 6.84
N PRO A 34 -2.55 33.12 5.94
CA PRO A 34 -1.72 31.97 5.60
C PRO A 34 -1.11 31.45 6.90
N GLN A 35 -1.38 30.18 7.23
CA GLN A 35 -0.72 29.51 8.32
C GLN A 35 0.79 29.67 8.10
N GLN A 36 1.49 30.26 9.04
CA GLN A 36 2.93 30.51 8.96
C GLN A 36 3.63 29.21 8.59
N GLY A 37 4.21 29.20 7.38
CA GLY A 37 4.73 28.13 6.60
C GLY A 37 5.35 26.96 7.37
N ALA A 38 4.65 25.83 7.36
CA ALA A 38 5.34 24.57 7.45
C ALA A 38 6.40 24.54 6.34
N ARG A 39 7.66 24.32 6.71
CA ARG A 39 8.75 24.24 5.74
C ARG A 39 8.37 23.16 4.70
N PRO A 40 8.48 23.42 3.39
CA PRO A 40 8.18 22.40 2.39
C PRO A 40 8.96 21.13 2.69
N LEU A 41 8.33 19.97 2.50
CA LEU A 41 9.02 18.70 2.66
C LEU A 41 10.18 18.62 1.66
N PRO A 42 11.33 18.05 2.08
CA PRO A 42 12.45 17.83 1.17
C PRO A 42 12.04 16.97 -0.02
N ALA A 43 12.56 17.29 -1.20
CA ALA A 43 12.41 16.51 -2.41
C ALA A 43 13.59 15.54 -2.58
N VAL A 44 13.28 14.31 -2.99
CA VAL A 44 14.24 13.34 -3.49
C VAL A 44 13.89 13.00 -4.94
N THR A 45 14.90 12.62 -5.75
CA THR A 45 14.66 12.33 -7.16
C THR A 45 15.04 10.88 -7.45
N PRO A 46 14.27 10.16 -8.29
CA PRO A 46 14.63 8.83 -8.73
C PRO A 46 15.94 8.82 -9.54
N ARG A 47 16.54 7.66 -9.66
CA ARG A 47 17.71 7.39 -10.48
C ARG A 47 17.36 6.62 -11.73
N ALA A 48 16.32 5.85 -11.68
CA ALA A 48 15.76 5.08 -12.77
C ALA A 48 14.27 4.84 -12.51
N GLU A 49 13.55 4.50 -13.57
CA GLU A 49 12.18 4.06 -13.55
C GLU A 49 11.99 2.86 -14.47
N THR A 50 10.94 2.10 -14.25
CA THR A 50 10.54 1.01 -15.15
C THR A 50 9.90 1.58 -16.41
N ALA A 51 9.80 0.75 -17.45
CA ALA A 51 8.85 1.05 -18.51
C ALA A 51 7.44 1.12 -17.93
N ALA A 52 6.65 2.05 -18.45
CA ALA A 52 5.26 2.23 -18.00
C ALA A 52 4.44 0.95 -18.23
N LEU A 53 3.54 0.70 -17.30
CA LEU A 53 2.46 -0.29 -17.41
C LEU A 53 1.17 0.48 -17.68
N TYR A 54 0.35 -0.05 -18.56
CA TYR A 54 -0.89 0.60 -18.96
C TYR A 54 -2.09 -0.23 -18.55
N ASP A 55 -3.15 0.42 -18.12
CA ASP A 55 -4.38 -0.21 -17.67
C ASP A 55 -5.11 -0.99 -18.77
N ASP A 56 -4.93 -0.60 -20.04
CA ASP A 56 -5.49 -1.25 -21.22
C ASP A 56 -4.67 -2.45 -21.76
N GLU A 57 -3.56 -2.80 -21.11
CA GLU A 57 -2.71 -3.94 -21.48
C GLU A 57 -3.08 -5.24 -20.74
N GLN A 58 -2.59 -6.38 -21.25
CA GLN A 58 -2.71 -7.70 -20.59
C GLN A 58 -4.16 -8.13 -20.26
N GLY A 59 -5.14 -7.64 -21.02
CA GLY A 59 -6.56 -7.90 -20.72
C GLY A 59 -7.22 -6.81 -19.90
N GLY A 60 -6.55 -5.72 -19.68
CA GLY A 60 -6.94 -4.59 -18.85
C GLY A 60 -6.28 -4.60 -17.48
N ASN A 61 -6.17 -3.43 -16.87
CA ASN A 61 -5.74 -3.25 -15.48
C ASN A 61 -4.35 -3.81 -15.14
N ALA A 62 -3.39 -3.65 -16.05
CA ALA A 62 -1.98 -4.02 -15.83
C ALA A 62 -1.22 -2.91 -15.06
N ASN A 63 -1.80 -2.44 -13.96
CA ASN A 63 -1.26 -1.34 -13.18
C ASN A 63 -0.21 -1.81 -12.18
N ALA A 64 0.89 -1.03 -12.08
CA ALA A 64 1.87 -1.21 -11.01
C ALA A 64 1.19 -1.08 -9.65
N ASP A 65 1.63 -1.89 -8.68
CA ASP A 65 1.04 -1.90 -7.33
C ASP A 65 2.14 -1.91 -6.26
N ASP A 66 2.68 -3.05 -5.89
CA ASP A 66 3.58 -3.18 -4.75
C ASP A 66 4.92 -3.83 -5.14
N PRO A 67 6.07 -3.27 -4.71
CA PRO A 67 7.39 -3.82 -4.97
C PRO A 67 7.99 -4.54 -3.75
N ALA A 68 8.88 -5.50 -3.99
CA ALA A 68 9.79 -6.07 -3.00
C ALA A 68 11.22 -6.12 -3.55
N ILE A 69 12.23 -5.90 -2.70
CA ILE A 69 13.64 -5.87 -3.11
C ILE A 69 14.36 -7.11 -2.59
N TRP A 70 14.72 -8.01 -3.49
CA TRP A 70 15.53 -9.18 -3.16
C TRP A 70 17.02 -8.89 -3.40
N ARG A 71 17.82 -8.98 -2.33
CA ARG A 71 19.27 -8.86 -2.42
C ARG A 71 19.87 -10.19 -2.80
N ASN A 72 20.62 -10.22 -3.90
CA ASN A 72 21.42 -11.37 -4.25
C ASN A 72 22.63 -11.50 -3.29
N PRO A 73 22.71 -12.59 -2.50
CA PRO A 73 23.77 -12.76 -1.52
C PRO A 73 25.16 -12.97 -2.18
N ASP A 74 25.20 -13.56 -3.36
CA ASP A 74 26.43 -13.91 -4.07
C ASP A 74 26.95 -12.75 -4.92
N ASP A 75 26.05 -11.94 -5.49
CA ASP A 75 26.37 -10.81 -6.35
C ASP A 75 25.34 -9.68 -6.18
N PRO A 76 25.58 -8.72 -5.30
CA PRO A 76 24.64 -7.63 -5.03
C PRO A 76 24.29 -6.77 -6.25
N ASP A 77 25.13 -6.68 -7.28
CA ASP A 77 24.79 -5.98 -8.54
C ASP A 77 23.70 -6.71 -9.35
N ARG A 78 23.46 -7.98 -9.06
CA ARG A 78 22.41 -8.82 -9.66
C ARG A 78 21.19 -9.02 -8.75
N SER A 79 21.00 -8.12 -7.81
CA SER A 79 19.77 -8.07 -7.01
C SER A 79 18.56 -7.71 -7.87
N LEU A 80 17.37 -8.04 -7.39
CA LEU A 80 16.14 -7.96 -8.16
C LEU A 80 15.10 -7.13 -7.42
N VAL A 81 14.25 -6.45 -8.18
CA VAL A 81 12.98 -5.91 -7.71
C VAL A 81 11.87 -6.77 -8.29
N ILE A 82 11.05 -7.34 -7.41
CA ILE A 82 9.90 -8.16 -7.76
C ILE A 82 8.67 -7.30 -7.46
N ALA A 83 7.80 -7.12 -8.44
CA ALA A 83 6.68 -6.20 -8.30
C ALA A 83 5.40 -6.79 -8.87
N THR A 84 4.29 -6.46 -8.26
CA THR A 84 2.96 -6.80 -8.74
C THR A 84 2.49 -5.77 -9.77
N ALA A 85 1.68 -6.25 -10.69
CA ALA A 85 1.09 -5.43 -11.75
C ALA A 85 -0.39 -5.81 -11.93
N LYS A 86 -1.09 -5.97 -10.83
CA LYS A 86 -2.52 -6.32 -10.76
C LYS A 86 -2.84 -7.49 -11.71
N GLU A 87 -3.74 -7.34 -12.65
CA GLU A 87 -4.07 -8.39 -13.64
C GLU A 87 -2.92 -8.67 -14.62
N GLY A 88 -2.00 -7.73 -14.77
CA GLY A 88 -0.74 -7.93 -15.49
C GLY A 88 0.20 -8.97 -14.88
N GLY A 89 -0.03 -9.43 -13.65
CA GLY A 89 0.74 -10.47 -12.98
C GLY A 89 1.97 -9.95 -12.24
N LEU A 90 3.09 -10.70 -12.29
CA LEU A 90 4.35 -10.31 -11.67
C LEU A 90 5.34 -9.79 -12.69
N ARG A 91 6.09 -8.79 -12.29
CA ARG A 91 7.25 -8.25 -13.00
C ARG A 91 8.51 -8.40 -12.15
N VAL A 92 9.61 -8.78 -12.77
CA VAL A 92 10.93 -8.82 -12.14
C VAL A 92 11.83 -7.88 -12.89
N TYR A 93 12.44 -6.96 -12.16
CA TYR A 93 13.33 -5.95 -12.72
C TYR A 93 14.74 -6.10 -12.15
N GLY A 94 15.74 -5.75 -12.96
CA GLY A 94 17.10 -5.53 -12.50
C GLY A 94 17.24 -4.19 -11.77
N LEU A 95 18.40 -3.95 -11.17
CA LEU A 95 18.69 -2.67 -10.52
C LEU A 95 18.73 -1.47 -11.48
N ASP A 96 18.75 -1.70 -12.78
CA ASP A 96 18.63 -0.68 -13.82
C ASP A 96 17.17 -0.40 -14.24
N ALA A 97 16.22 -0.95 -13.50
CA ALA A 97 14.79 -0.89 -13.75
C ALA A 97 14.33 -1.58 -15.05
N ARG A 98 15.20 -2.36 -15.69
CA ARG A 98 14.85 -3.13 -16.89
C ARG A 98 14.17 -4.44 -16.53
N LEU A 99 13.13 -4.78 -17.29
CA LEU A 99 12.40 -6.03 -17.14
C LEU A 99 13.30 -7.24 -17.39
N VAL A 100 13.34 -8.16 -16.42
CA VAL A 100 14.09 -9.44 -16.49
C VAL A 100 13.12 -10.60 -16.74
N GLN A 101 11.93 -10.57 -16.11
CA GLN A 101 10.92 -11.60 -16.27
C GLN A 101 9.52 -11.00 -16.08
N SER A 102 8.57 -11.52 -16.85
CA SER A 102 7.14 -11.28 -16.69
C SER A 102 6.45 -12.62 -16.50
N LEU A 103 5.61 -12.71 -15.48
CA LEU A 103 4.75 -13.85 -15.18
C LEU A 103 3.29 -13.39 -15.23
N PRO A 104 2.45 -13.98 -16.08
CA PRO A 104 1.04 -13.58 -16.15
C PRO A 104 0.32 -13.94 -14.84
N ALA A 105 -0.72 -13.19 -14.51
CA ALA A 105 -1.67 -13.61 -13.50
C ALA A 105 -2.40 -14.88 -13.95
N PRO A 106 -2.84 -15.74 -13.02
CA PRO A 106 -3.59 -16.94 -13.36
C PRO A 106 -4.91 -16.62 -14.09
N ALA A 107 -5.29 -17.47 -15.02
CA ALA A 107 -6.58 -17.32 -15.71
C ALA A 107 -7.76 -17.50 -14.76
N ALA A 108 -8.91 -16.93 -15.10
CA ALA A 108 -10.17 -17.16 -14.41
C ALA A 108 -10.50 -18.66 -14.34
N PRO A 109 -11.00 -19.18 -13.21
CA PRO A 109 -11.38 -20.59 -13.09
C PRO A 109 -12.52 -21.01 -14.01
N GLY A 110 -13.44 -20.10 -14.26
CA GLY A 110 -14.60 -20.29 -15.14
C GLY A 110 -14.89 -19.03 -15.95
N PRO A 111 -15.87 -19.11 -16.89
CA PRO A 111 -16.14 -18.02 -17.83
C PRO A 111 -16.70 -16.75 -17.16
N ASP A 112 -17.36 -16.92 -16.03
CA ASP A 112 -17.99 -15.80 -15.28
C ASP A 112 -17.19 -15.45 -14.01
N ASP A 113 -16.01 -16.04 -13.82
CA ASP A 113 -15.15 -15.81 -12.66
C ASP A 113 -14.13 -14.72 -12.95
N ALA A 114 -13.67 -14.05 -11.91
CA ALA A 114 -12.60 -13.07 -12.01
C ALA A 114 -11.25 -13.75 -12.34
N PRO A 115 -10.41 -13.16 -13.19
CA PRO A 115 -9.05 -13.63 -13.41
C PRO A 115 -8.20 -13.38 -12.16
N GLY A 116 -7.03 -14.01 -12.09
CA GLY A 116 -6.03 -13.71 -11.08
C GLY A 116 -5.65 -12.23 -11.10
N ARG A 117 -5.44 -11.67 -9.92
CA ARG A 117 -5.06 -10.27 -9.74
C ARG A 117 -4.10 -10.18 -8.56
N PHE A 118 -2.85 -9.86 -8.84
CA PHE A 118 -1.81 -9.76 -7.82
C PHE A 118 -1.78 -8.35 -7.23
N ASN A 119 -1.98 -8.27 -5.92
CA ASN A 119 -1.97 -7.00 -5.20
C ASN A 119 -0.59 -6.74 -4.57
N ASN A 120 -0.28 -7.32 -3.44
CA ASN A 120 0.98 -7.07 -2.77
C ASN A 120 1.96 -8.23 -2.90
N VAL A 121 3.26 -7.92 -2.77
CA VAL A 121 4.34 -8.89 -2.74
C VAL A 121 5.29 -8.63 -1.59
N ASP A 122 5.70 -9.69 -0.87
CA ASP A 122 6.76 -9.61 0.13
C ASP A 122 7.63 -10.87 0.12
N LEU A 123 8.77 -10.84 0.82
CA LEU A 123 9.82 -11.86 0.71
C LEU A 123 9.95 -12.69 1.98
N VAL A 124 10.11 -13.99 1.80
CA VAL A 124 10.54 -14.91 2.84
C VAL A 124 11.93 -15.43 2.52
N HIS A 125 12.88 -15.17 3.40
CA HIS A 125 14.26 -15.62 3.22
C HIS A 125 14.50 -16.95 3.91
N GLY A 126 15.22 -17.85 3.21
CA GLY A 126 15.76 -19.06 3.78
C GLY A 126 14.71 -20.08 4.27
N LEU A 127 13.51 -20.12 3.66
CA LEU A 127 12.54 -21.15 4.00
C LEU A 127 13.13 -22.54 3.73
N ARG A 128 13.14 -23.40 4.75
CA ARG A 128 13.62 -24.78 4.60
C ARG A 128 12.60 -25.61 3.85
N LEU A 129 12.88 -25.94 2.59
CA LEU A 129 12.06 -26.83 1.78
C LEU A 129 12.29 -28.28 2.20
N ALA A 130 11.30 -29.17 1.95
CA ALA A 130 11.46 -30.59 2.17
C ALA A 130 12.63 -31.14 1.30
N PRO A 131 13.38 -32.17 1.79
CA PRO A 131 14.45 -32.78 1.01
C PRO A 131 13.90 -33.32 -0.31
N ASP A 132 14.55 -32.91 -1.41
CA ASP A 132 14.28 -33.49 -2.71
C ASP A 132 14.76 -34.94 -2.72
N ARG A 133 13.81 -35.88 -2.80
CA ARG A 133 14.11 -37.31 -2.83
C ARG A 133 14.90 -37.77 -4.06
N THR A 134 14.96 -36.94 -5.09
CA THR A 134 15.69 -37.28 -6.34
C THR A 134 17.17 -36.99 -6.26
N THR A 135 17.63 -36.16 -5.32
CA THR A 135 19.02 -35.71 -5.22
C THR A 135 19.83 -36.33 -4.09
N ASN A 136 19.29 -37.25 -3.29
CA ASN A 136 19.93 -37.89 -2.13
C ASN A 136 20.58 -36.90 -1.12
N SER A 137 20.22 -35.62 -1.16
CA SER A 137 20.72 -34.60 -0.23
C SER A 137 19.89 -34.61 1.03
N ALA A 138 20.43 -35.13 2.11
CA ALA A 138 19.77 -35.15 3.44
C ALA A 138 19.65 -33.76 4.07
N ALA A 139 20.36 -32.76 3.57
CA ALA A 139 20.22 -31.36 3.98
C ALA A 139 19.07 -30.73 3.20
N GLY A 140 17.97 -30.42 3.87
CA GLY A 140 16.88 -29.66 3.28
C GLY A 140 17.43 -28.35 2.66
N ARG A 141 17.14 -28.12 1.37
CA ARG A 141 17.51 -26.88 0.70
C ARG A 141 16.70 -25.74 1.27
N THR A 142 17.34 -24.65 1.60
CA THR A 142 16.66 -23.39 1.87
C THR A 142 16.39 -22.66 0.56
N ALA A 143 15.31 -21.90 0.49
CA ALA A 143 14.98 -21.06 -0.64
C ALA A 143 14.46 -19.71 -0.17
N ASP A 144 14.78 -18.68 -0.91
CA ASP A 144 14.11 -17.40 -0.81
C ASP A 144 12.85 -17.43 -1.69
N LEU A 145 11.80 -16.85 -1.16
CA LEU A 145 10.48 -16.86 -1.80
C LEU A 145 9.95 -15.45 -1.95
N ALA A 146 9.29 -15.18 -3.07
CA ALA A 146 8.36 -14.08 -3.23
C ALA A 146 6.95 -14.63 -3.00
N VAL A 147 6.23 -14.01 -2.07
CA VAL A 147 4.84 -14.34 -1.73
C VAL A 147 3.97 -13.20 -2.19
N THR A 148 2.87 -13.50 -2.88
CA THR A 148 1.91 -12.50 -3.39
C THR A 148 0.49 -12.86 -2.97
N THR A 149 -0.36 -11.86 -2.77
CA THR A 149 -1.81 -12.04 -2.69
C THR A 149 -2.41 -12.06 -4.08
N ASP A 150 -3.24 -13.07 -4.35
CA ASP A 150 -4.02 -13.22 -5.59
C ASP A 150 -5.51 -13.00 -5.26
N ARG A 151 -5.98 -11.77 -5.50
CA ARG A 151 -7.36 -11.35 -5.23
C ARG A 151 -8.38 -12.15 -6.04
N GLY A 152 -8.08 -12.41 -7.31
CA GLY A 152 -8.99 -13.13 -8.20
C GLY A 152 -9.25 -14.59 -7.79
N HIS A 153 -8.36 -15.17 -6.96
CA HIS A 153 -8.49 -16.55 -6.48
C HIS A 153 -8.57 -16.67 -4.95
N ASP A 154 -8.46 -15.57 -4.23
CA ASP A 154 -8.38 -15.53 -2.76
C ASP A 154 -7.29 -16.46 -2.21
N ARG A 155 -6.08 -16.36 -2.77
CA ARG A 155 -4.95 -17.24 -2.42
C ARG A 155 -3.64 -16.48 -2.29
N LEU A 156 -2.69 -17.10 -1.61
CA LEU A 156 -1.29 -16.73 -1.79
C LEU A 156 -0.71 -17.46 -2.99
N ARG A 157 0.09 -16.74 -3.79
CA ARG A 157 0.99 -17.32 -4.78
C ARG A 157 2.42 -17.21 -4.28
N ILE A 158 3.17 -18.28 -4.44
CA ILE A 158 4.48 -18.43 -3.83
C ILE A 158 5.48 -18.82 -4.90
N HIS A 159 6.45 -17.94 -5.13
CA HIS A 159 7.46 -18.14 -6.15
C HIS A 159 8.83 -18.29 -5.51
N ARG A 160 9.56 -19.35 -5.88
CA ARG A 160 10.97 -19.52 -5.49
C ARG A 160 11.84 -18.57 -6.33
N ILE A 161 12.76 -17.90 -5.64
CA ILE A 161 13.74 -17.02 -6.26
C ILE A 161 15.03 -17.83 -6.55
N ASP A 162 15.45 -17.88 -7.81
CA ASP A 162 16.67 -18.51 -8.26
C ASP A 162 17.26 -17.70 -9.44
N PRO A 163 18.21 -16.79 -9.16
CA PRO A 163 18.75 -15.88 -10.18
C PRO A 163 19.59 -16.60 -11.24
N SER A 164 19.94 -17.87 -11.01
CA SER A 164 20.72 -18.69 -11.95
C SER A 164 19.85 -19.45 -12.94
N ARG A 165 18.53 -19.47 -12.75
CA ARG A 165 17.62 -20.28 -13.54
C ARG A 165 17.48 -19.76 -14.98
N PRO A 166 17.68 -20.61 -16.00
CA PRO A 166 17.33 -20.27 -17.37
C PRO A 166 15.83 -19.96 -17.51
N GLY A 167 15.48 -18.91 -18.23
CA GLY A 167 14.07 -18.51 -18.47
C GLY A 167 13.48 -17.61 -17.37
N GLY A 168 14.28 -17.15 -16.41
CA GLY A 168 13.91 -16.16 -15.43
C GLY A 168 14.01 -16.64 -13.97
N PRO A 169 14.22 -15.68 -13.04
CA PRO A 169 14.56 -15.98 -11.65
C PRO A 169 13.39 -16.53 -10.81
N LEU A 170 12.14 -16.34 -11.20
CA LEU A 170 10.99 -16.81 -10.43
C LEU A 170 10.40 -18.10 -10.99
N THR A 171 10.05 -19.02 -10.08
CA THR A 171 9.31 -20.24 -10.39
C THR A 171 8.16 -20.40 -9.41
N ASP A 172 6.93 -20.55 -9.91
CA ASP A 172 5.78 -20.87 -9.06
C ASP A 172 6.00 -22.22 -8.35
N VAL A 173 5.98 -22.19 -7.05
CA VAL A 173 6.06 -23.35 -6.15
C VAL A 173 4.84 -23.45 -5.25
N THR A 174 3.77 -22.75 -5.58
CA THR A 174 2.50 -22.82 -4.85
C THR A 174 1.94 -24.24 -4.92
N ASP A 175 1.54 -24.81 -3.80
CA ASP A 175 0.84 -26.09 -3.82
C ASP A 175 -0.52 -25.93 -4.51
N PRO A 176 -0.84 -26.74 -5.55
CA PRO A 176 -2.13 -26.64 -6.23
C PRO A 176 -3.34 -26.80 -5.29
N ALA A 177 -3.16 -27.53 -4.17
CA ALA A 177 -4.18 -27.73 -3.15
C ALA A 177 -4.17 -26.63 -2.05
N ALA A 178 -3.37 -25.56 -2.20
CA ALA A 178 -3.36 -24.46 -1.23
C ALA A 178 -4.78 -23.91 -1.03
N PRO A 179 -5.22 -23.70 0.22
CA PRO A 179 -6.59 -23.25 0.50
C PRO A 179 -6.82 -21.81 0.09
N ARG A 180 -8.08 -21.39 -0.02
CA ARG A 180 -8.46 -19.98 -0.03
C ARG A 180 -8.15 -19.33 1.31
N VAL A 181 -7.85 -18.02 1.31
CA VAL A 181 -7.50 -17.31 2.54
C VAL A 181 -8.75 -16.96 3.34
N PHE A 182 -9.77 -16.39 2.71
CA PHE A 182 -10.97 -15.91 3.40
C PHE A 182 -12.25 -16.59 2.94
N SER A 183 -12.40 -16.83 1.64
CA SER A 183 -13.64 -17.27 1.01
C SER A 183 -13.89 -18.76 1.17
N ALA A 184 -15.12 -19.18 1.40
CA ALA A 184 -15.52 -20.59 1.48
C ALA A 184 -15.73 -21.20 0.08
N GLY A 185 -16.25 -20.42 -0.89
CA GLY A 185 -16.59 -20.85 -2.22
C GLY A 185 -16.18 -19.85 -3.31
N GLN A 186 -16.40 -20.21 -4.58
CA GLN A 186 -16.10 -19.34 -5.72
C GLN A 186 -17.02 -18.10 -5.72
N ASP A 187 -18.28 -18.27 -5.36
CA ASP A 187 -19.25 -17.16 -5.28
C ASP A 187 -18.75 -16.04 -4.36
N GLU A 188 -18.18 -16.39 -3.19
CA GLU A 188 -17.59 -15.42 -2.28
C GLU A 188 -16.30 -14.80 -2.85
N VAL A 189 -15.53 -15.52 -3.65
CA VAL A 189 -14.35 -14.97 -4.35
C VAL A 189 -14.80 -13.90 -5.34
N ASN A 190 -15.87 -14.16 -6.06
CA ASN A 190 -16.42 -13.25 -7.08
C ASN A 190 -16.97 -11.95 -6.49
N GLU A 191 -17.30 -11.92 -5.18
CA GLU A 191 -17.59 -10.69 -4.44
C GLU A 191 -16.33 -9.81 -4.21
N GLN A 192 -15.15 -10.31 -4.53
CA GLN A 192 -13.85 -9.63 -4.46
C GLN A 192 -13.43 -9.16 -3.06
N ALA A 193 -14.11 -9.55 -1.97
CA ALA A 193 -13.66 -9.34 -0.61
C ALA A 193 -12.65 -10.43 -0.20
N THR A 194 -11.50 -10.45 -0.86
CA THR A 194 -10.50 -11.52 -0.86
C THR A 194 -9.16 -11.05 -0.28
N ALA A 195 -8.11 -11.88 -0.36
CA ALA A 195 -6.77 -11.54 0.10
C ALA A 195 -6.21 -10.32 -0.65
N TYR A 196 -5.75 -9.31 0.09
CA TYR A 196 -5.40 -7.98 -0.40
C TYR A 196 -3.98 -7.58 -0.01
N GLY A 197 -3.78 -6.74 0.99
CA GLY A 197 -2.47 -6.34 1.48
C GLY A 197 -1.67 -7.52 2.06
N LEU A 198 -0.35 -7.39 2.10
CA LEU A 198 0.55 -8.48 2.50
C LEU A 198 1.74 -7.99 3.33
N ALA A 199 2.13 -8.77 4.32
CA ALA A 199 3.46 -8.76 4.90
C ALA A 199 3.92 -10.17 5.21
N THR A 200 5.22 -10.42 5.16
CA THR A 200 5.81 -11.69 5.60
C THR A 200 6.57 -11.54 6.90
N TRP A 201 6.71 -12.62 7.61
CA TRP A 201 7.42 -12.64 8.87
C TRP A 201 8.00 -14.02 9.18
N THR A 202 9.28 -14.06 9.55
CA THR A 202 9.88 -15.26 10.12
C THR A 202 10.10 -15.04 11.62
N ASP A 203 9.39 -15.81 12.44
CA ASP A 203 9.56 -15.78 13.88
C ASP A 203 10.93 -16.35 14.28
N ARG A 204 11.79 -15.49 14.78
CA ARG A 204 13.16 -15.85 15.17
C ARG A 204 13.23 -16.89 16.29
N ARG A 205 12.19 -17.05 17.10
CA ARG A 205 12.17 -18.03 18.21
C ARG A 205 11.84 -19.42 17.72
N SER A 206 10.87 -19.54 16.82
CA SER A 206 10.42 -20.84 16.30
C SER A 206 11.07 -21.21 14.97
N GLY A 207 11.64 -20.24 14.23
CA GLY A 207 12.13 -20.40 12.88
C GLY A 207 11.02 -20.63 11.85
N ARG A 208 9.76 -20.40 12.21
CA ARG A 208 8.61 -20.55 11.32
C ARG A 208 8.39 -19.27 10.52
N SER A 209 8.03 -19.45 9.28
CA SER A 209 7.70 -18.33 8.38
C SER A 209 6.19 -18.22 8.21
N TYR A 210 5.73 -16.98 8.15
CA TYR A 210 4.33 -16.61 8.06
C TYR A 210 4.12 -15.57 6.98
N ALA A 211 2.90 -15.53 6.44
CA ALA A 211 2.34 -14.39 5.74
C ALA A 211 1.18 -13.81 6.54
N LEU A 212 1.06 -12.51 6.54
CA LEU A 212 -0.09 -11.76 7.04
C LEU A 212 -0.81 -11.18 5.83
N ALA A 213 -2.05 -11.58 5.60
CA ALA A 213 -2.86 -11.09 4.50
C ALA A 213 -4.08 -10.34 5.05
N SER A 214 -4.33 -9.13 4.56
CA SER A 214 -5.57 -8.40 4.84
C SER A 214 -6.68 -8.86 3.91
N ARG A 215 -7.91 -8.49 4.22
CA ARG A 215 -9.09 -8.76 3.40
C ARG A 215 -9.60 -7.46 2.79
N ARG A 216 -9.71 -7.41 1.46
CA ARG A 216 -10.27 -6.26 0.76
C ARG A 216 -11.68 -5.94 1.26
N ASN A 217 -12.00 -4.66 1.37
CA ASN A 217 -13.30 -4.13 1.80
C ASN A 217 -13.76 -4.67 3.18
N ARG A 218 -12.79 -5.13 4.00
CA ARG A 218 -13.01 -5.64 5.37
C ARG A 218 -11.85 -5.23 6.27
N THR A 219 -12.05 -5.34 7.55
CA THR A 219 -11.05 -4.98 8.57
C THR A 219 -10.16 -6.15 8.98
N SER A 220 -10.32 -7.31 8.36
CA SER A 220 -9.68 -8.56 8.78
C SER A 220 -8.23 -8.67 8.31
N ILE A 221 -7.36 -9.16 9.20
CA ILE A 221 -5.99 -9.58 8.88
C ILE A 221 -5.83 -11.04 9.30
N ALA A 222 -5.41 -11.92 8.38
CA ALA A 222 -5.17 -13.33 8.63
C ALA A 222 -3.66 -13.62 8.78
N LEU A 223 -3.28 -14.39 9.81
CA LEU A 223 -1.94 -14.95 9.96
C LEU A 223 -1.91 -16.35 9.36
N LEU A 224 -1.04 -16.57 8.37
CA LEU A 224 -0.90 -17.78 7.59
C LEU A 224 0.50 -18.37 7.79
N GLU A 225 0.63 -19.57 8.33
CA GLU A 225 1.91 -20.27 8.46
C GLU A 225 2.27 -20.93 7.13
N LEU A 226 3.45 -20.62 6.58
CA LEU A 226 3.95 -21.21 5.35
C LEU A 226 4.52 -22.60 5.60
N LEU A 227 4.09 -23.59 4.83
CA LEU A 227 4.38 -25.00 5.06
C LEU A 227 4.96 -25.65 3.79
N PRO A 228 6.22 -26.05 3.80
CA PRO A 228 6.78 -26.86 2.72
C PRO A 228 6.09 -28.22 2.63
N THR A 229 5.78 -28.65 1.43
CA THR A 229 5.22 -29.98 1.16
C THR A 229 6.29 -30.98 0.78
N ARG A 230 5.93 -32.27 0.76
CA ARG A 230 6.86 -33.35 0.35
C ARG A 230 7.16 -33.33 -1.15
N SER A 231 6.31 -32.69 -1.94
CA SER A 231 6.49 -32.52 -3.40
C SER A 231 7.43 -31.38 -3.77
N GLY A 232 7.94 -30.62 -2.77
CA GLY A 232 8.80 -29.47 -3.00
C GLY A 232 8.03 -28.18 -3.29
N THR A 233 6.69 -28.19 -3.22
CA THR A 233 5.83 -27.00 -3.25
C THR A 233 5.68 -26.40 -1.85
N VAL A 234 5.03 -25.24 -1.76
CA VAL A 234 4.72 -24.58 -0.50
C VAL A 234 3.22 -24.32 -0.42
N THR A 235 2.62 -24.75 0.68
CA THR A 235 1.25 -24.42 1.04
C THR A 235 1.24 -23.53 2.29
N TYR A 236 0.07 -23.21 2.81
CA TYR A 236 -0.08 -22.45 4.03
C TYR A 236 -1.31 -22.89 4.83
N ARG A 237 -1.29 -22.54 6.10
CA ARG A 237 -2.39 -22.82 7.03
C ARG A 237 -2.77 -21.55 7.78
N LYS A 238 -4.04 -21.21 7.80
CA LYS A 238 -4.55 -20.09 8.59
C LYS A 238 -4.45 -20.43 10.10
N VAL A 239 -3.70 -19.62 10.82
CA VAL A 239 -3.45 -19.77 12.25
C VAL A 239 -4.45 -18.95 13.05
N ARG A 240 -4.73 -17.72 12.60
CA ARG A 240 -5.58 -16.76 13.30
C ARG A 240 -6.04 -15.65 12.35
N THR A 241 -7.13 -15.00 12.74
CA THR A 241 -7.60 -13.75 12.15
C THR A 241 -7.80 -12.73 13.28
N LEU A 242 -7.53 -11.47 12.98
CA LEU A 242 -7.82 -10.31 13.81
C LEU A 242 -8.60 -9.32 12.97
N ASP A 243 -9.64 -8.70 13.56
CA ASP A 243 -10.36 -7.60 12.93
C ASP A 243 -9.97 -6.29 13.61
N LEU A 244 -9.64 -5.27 12.80
CA LEU A 244 -9.46 -3.91 13.26
C LEU A 244 -10.84 -3.24 13.47
N PRO A 245 -10.90 -2.13 14.22
CA PRO A 245 -12.13 -1.37 14.33
C PRO A 245 -12.59 -0.83 12.96
N ALA A 246 -13.89 -0.93 12.68
CA ALA A 246 -14.54 -0.29 11.53
C ALA A 246 -15.21 1.04 11.91
N ALA A 247 -15.55 1.22 13.19
CA ALA A 247 -16.22 2.40 13.71
C ALA A 247 -15.47 2.96 14.93
N PHE A 248 -15.47 4.25 15.06
CA PHE A 248 -14.68 4.98 16.04
C PHE A 248 -15.56 5.93 16.85
N ARG A 249 -15.21 6.14 18.11
CA ARG A 249 -15.78 7.19 18.92
C ARG A 249 -14.83 8.39 18.92
N LEU A 250 -15.30 9.49 18.37
CA LEU A 250 -14.55 10.74 18.30
C LEU A 250 -14.45 11.42 19.69
N PRO A 251 -13.52 12.36 19.87
CA PRO A 251 -13.32 13.06 21.15
C PRO A 251 -14.55 13.79 21.68
N ASP A 252 -15.45 14.24 20.81
CA ASP A 252 -16.72 14.87 21.16
C ASP A 252 -17.83 13.87 21.53
N GLY A 253 -17.54 12.56 21.43
CA GLY A 253 -18.48 11.48 21.69
C GLY A 253 -19.29 11.02 20.49
N THR A 254 -19.14 11.63 19.32
CA THR A 254 -19.80 11.22 18.08
C THR A 254 -19.25 9.88 17.60
N ALA A 255 -20.09 9.02 17.05
CA ALA A 255 -19.67 7.82 16.32
C ALA A 255 -19.27 8.21 14.90
N TRP A 256 -18.16 7.66 14.41
CA TRP A 256 -17.68 7.90 13.05
C TRP A 256 -17.22 6.59 12.42
N THR A 257 -17.50 6.44 11.15
CA THR A 257 -16.97 5.41 10.25
C THR A 257 -16.48 6.14 9.01
N PRO A 258 -15.30 5.78 8.43
CA PRO A 258 -14.93 6.30 7.12
C PRO A 258 -16.05 6.11 6.11
N CYS A 259 -16.20 7.06 5.22
CA CYS A 259 -17.12 6.94 4.10
C CYS A 259 -16.57 5.93 3.10
N GLY A 260 -17.43 5.19 2.43
CA GLY A 260 -17.10 4.21 1.40
C GLY A 260 -18.37 3.64 0.81
N ASP A 261 -18.21 2.73 -0.14
CA ASP A 261 -19.33 2.04 -0.77
C ASP A 261 -20.18 1.30 0.28
N PRO A 262 -21.51 1.32 0.16
CA PRO A 262 -22.41 0.62 1.08
C PRO A 262 -22.08 -0.87 1.23
N GLY A 263 -21.74 -1.27 2.46
CA GLY A 263 -21.35 -2.64 2.80
C GLY A 263 -19.85 -2.88 2.84
N GLU A 264 -19.03 -1.95 2.42
CA GLU A 264 -17.58 -1.98 2.59
C GLU A 264 -17.16 -1.47 3.97
N LEU A 265 -16.02 -1.92 4.44
CA LEU A 265 -15.42 -1.52 5.71
C LEU A 265 -13.98 -1.03 5.43
N PRO A 266 -13.46 -0.12 6.27
CA PRO A 266 -12.11 0.42 6.08
C PRO A 266 -11.08 -0.70 6.07
N GLN A 267 -10.46 -0.90 4.93
CA GLN A 267 -9.53 -1.98 4.66
C GLN A 267 -8.09 -1.64 5.06
N VAL A 268 -7.22 -2.64 5.00
CA VAL A 268 -5.77 -2.50 5.22
C VAL A 268 -5.07 -2.93 3.95
N GLU A 269 -4.16 -2.10 3.43
CA GLU A 269 -3.27 -2.54 2.36
C GLU A 269 -1.83 -2.61 2.82
N GLY A 270 -1.16 -1.49 3.03
CA GLY A 270 0.23 -1.47 3.43
C GLY A 270 0.47 -2.15 4.77
N MET A 271 1.34 -3.15 4.78
CA MET A 271 1.76 -3.85 5.99
C MET A 271 3.25 -4.11 6.01
N VAL A 272 3.86 -4.04 7.18
CA VAL A 272 5.26 -4.45 7.38
C VAL A 272 5.49 -4.99 8.77
N VAL A 273 6.29 -6.05 8.89
CA VAL A 273 6.69 -6.60 10.19
C VAL A 273 8.13 -6.24 10.50
N ASP A 274 8.36 -5.65 11.68
CA ASP A 274 9.72 -5.45 12.18
C ASP A 274 10.31 -6.80 12.63
N PRO A 275 11.32 -7.33 11.92
CA PRO A 275 11.86 -8.65 12.22
C PRO A 275 12.66 -8.69 13.53
N ALA A 276 12.94 -7.54 14.16
CA ALA A 276 13.68 -7.52 15.41
C ALA A 276 12.83 -7.94 16.62
N ASP A 277 11.56 -7.59 16.61
CA ASP A 277 10.67 -7.82 17.75
C ASP A 277 9.30 -8.40 17.37
N GLY A 278 9.03 -8.59 16.09
CA GLY A 278 7.75 -9.11 15.61
C GLY A 278 6.60 -8.11 15.76
N THR A 279 6.87 -6.81 15.64
CA THR A 279 5.82 -5.79 15.57
C THR A 279 5.32 -5.66 14.15
N LEU A 280 4.03 -5.87 13.94
CA LEU A 280 3.32 -5.54 12.70
C LEU A 280 2.89 -4.07 12.74
N PHE A 281 3.15 -3.36 11.64
CA PHE A 281 2.49 -2.10 11.28
C PHE A 281 1.53 -2.36 10.13
N ALA A 282 0.36 -1.72 10.18
CA ALA A 282 -0.70 -1.88 9.19
C ALA A 282 -1.34 -0.52 8.91
N GLY A 283 -1.35 -0.11 7.66
CA GLY A 283 -2.08 1.05 7.14
C GLY A 283 -3.53 0.65 6.89
N GLN A 284 -4.45 1.19 7.68
CA GLN A 284 -5.88 1.15 7.39
C GLN A 284 -6.20 2.43 6.65
N GLU A 285 -6.43 2.33 5.36
CA GLU A 285 -6.35 3.40 4.35
C GLU A 285 -6.95 4.73 4.81
N ASP A 286 -8.24 4.73 5.14
CA ASP A 286 -9.00 5.91 5.57
C ASP A 286 -8.89 6.24 7.07
N VAL A 287 -8.12 5.48 7.83
CA VAL A 287 -8.07 5.60 9.30
C VAL A 287 -6.70 6.03 9.80
N GLY A 288 -5.65 5.32 9.35
CA GLY A 288 -4.29 5.58 9.79
C GLY A 288 -3.46 4.33 10.06
N ILE A 289 -2.36 4.50 10.75
CA ILE A 289 -1.35 3.47 10.97
C ILE A 289 -1.57 2.78 12.31
N TRP A 290 -1.74 1.46 12.27
CA TRP A 290 -1.83 0.61 13.44
C TRP A 290 -0.50 -0.08 13.74
N ARG A 291 -0.29 -0.43 15.01
CA ARG A 291 0.75 -1.38 15.44
C ARG A 291 0.17 -2.46 16.32
N MET A 292 0.67 -3.68 16.16
CA MET A 292 0.29 -4.85 16.96
C MET A 292 1.36 -5.95 16.87
N PRO A 293 1.34 -6.99 17.72
CA PRO A 293 2.20 -8.15 17.52
C PRO A 293 1.85 -8.88 16.20
N ALA A 294 2.87 -9.30 15.44
CA ALA A 294 2.67 -10.03 14.17
C ALA A 294 1.99 -11.41 14.36
N ASP A 295 2.03 -11.97 15.57
CA ASP A 295 1.28 -13.19 15.90
C ASP A 295 -0.23 -12.92 16.14
N LEU A 296 -0.69 -11.68 15.98
CA LEU A 296 -2.06 -11.20 16.15
C LEU A 296 -2.66 -11.51 17.55
N ARG A 297 -1.84 -11.65 18.58
CA ARG A 297 -2.27 -11.95 19.97
C ARG A 297 -2.37 -10.72 20.86
N GLY A 298 -2.30 -9.56 20.34
CA GLY A 298 -2.32 -8.33 21.13
C GLY A 298 -3.46 -7.42 20.71
N LYS A 299 -3.68 -6.38 21.50
CA LYS A 299 -4.61 -5.31 21.15
C LYS A 299 -3.92 -4.38 20.14
N PRO A 300 -4.55 -4.10 18.99
CA PRO A 300 -4.07 -3.07 18.08
C PRO A 300 -4.04 -1.69 18.76
N VAL A 301 -3.04 -0.89 18.42
CA VAL A 301 -2.87 0.48 18.90
C VAL A 301 -2.68 1.38 17.70
N LEU A 302 -3.53 2.39 17.55
CA LEU A 302 -3.41 3.40 16.51
C LEU A 302 -2.19 4.28 16.81
N VAL A 303 -1.26 4.35 15.86
CA VAL A 303 0.00 5.11 15.95
C VAL A 303 -0.20 6.53 15.49
N ASP A 304 -0.82 6.70 14.34
CA ASP A 304 -1.17 7.98 13.73
C ASP A 304 -2.48 7.86 12.96
N ARG A 305 -3.10 8.98 12.65
CA ARG A 305 -4.37 9.08 11.95
C ARG A 305 -4.15 9.80 10.63
N VAL A 306 -4.97 9.48 9.64
CA VAL A 306 -5.07 10.31 8.43
C VAL A 306 -5.66 11.67 8.77
N ARG A 307 -5.44 12.67 7.91
CA ARG A 307 -6.01 14.02 8.08
C ARG A 307 -7.53 14.01 8.04
N GLU A 308 -8.08 13.10 7.26
CA GLU A 308 -9.50 12.91 7.03
C GLU A 308 -10.22 12.18 8.18
N TYR A 309 -9.47 11.68 9.19
CA TYR A 309 -10.05 10.98 10.33
C TYR A 309 -11.08 11.82 11.08
N GLY A 310 -12.30 11.32 11.12
CA GLY A 310 -13.45 11.96 11.77
C GLY A 310 -14.24 12.87 10.84
N VAL A 311 -13.80 13.11 9.61
CA VAL A 311 -14.59 13.86 8.62
C VAL A 311 -15.78 12.99 8.19
N PRO A 312 -17.02 13.45 8.37
CA PRO A 312 -18.18 12.73 7.85
C PRO A 312 -18.19 12.79 6.33
N GLY A 313 -18.59 11.72 5.68
CA GLY A 313 -18.76 11.67 4.24
C GLY A 313 -20.16 11.18 3.86
N THR A 314 -20.58 11.49 2.66
CA THR A 314 -21.78 10.95 2.02
C THR A 314 -21.37 10.30 0.72
N TYR A 315 -21.58 9.00 0.59
CA TYR A 315 -21.30 8.25 -0.62
C TYR A 315 -22.33 8.61 -1.71
N ASP A 316 -21.85 8.86 -2.91
CA ASP A 316 -22.64 9.13 -4.09
C ASP A 316 -22.56 7.91 -5.02
N GLU A 317 -23.71 7.25 -5.24
CA GLU A 317 -23.78 6.02 -6.04
C GLU A 317 -23.54 6.25 -7.55
N GLU A 318 -23.65 7.48 -8.05
CA GLU A 318 -23.46 7.79 -9.49
C GLU A 318 -21.99 8.03 -9.83
N SER A 319 -21.26 8.71 -8.94
CA SER A 319 -19.82 8.96 -9.12
C SER A 319 -18.95 7.89 -8.45
N GLU A 320 -19.52 7.03 -7.61
CA GLU A 320 -18.80 6.08 -6.74
C GLU A 320 -17.79 6.77 -5.80
N GLU A 321 -18.05 8.01 -5.43
CA GLU A 321 -17.16 8.81 -4.59
C GLU A 321 -17.84 9.26 -3.30
N CYS A 322 -17.00 9.60 -2.30
CA CYS A 322 -17.44 10.16 -1.04
C CYS A 322 -17.30 11.69 -1.03
N ALA A 323 -18.43 12.40 -1.00
CA ALA A 323 -18.44 13.84 -0.78
C ALA A 323 -18.12 14.15 0.69
N PRO A 324 -17.00 14.83 1.02
CA PRO A 324 -16.63 15.13 2.39
C PRO A 324 -17.55 16.21 3.00
N GLY A 325 -17.92 16.01 4.25
CA GLY A 325 -18.61 16.98 5.06
C GLY A 325 -17.66 17.95 5.77
N LYS A 326 -18.18 18.65 6.78
CA LYS A 326 -17.35 19.59 7.55
C LYS A 326 -16.35 18.84 8.43
N ASP A 327 -15.07 19.18 8.30
CA ASP A 327 -14.01 18.65 9.15
C ASP A 327 -14.20 19.08 10.62
N PRO A 328 -14.31 18.12 11.54
CA PRO A 328 -14.42 18.39 12.98
C PRO A 328 -13.05 18.66 13.64
N GLY A 329 -11.93 18.51 12.93
CA GLY A 329 -10.57 18.76 13.40
C GLY A 329 -9.99 17.65 14.28
N PHE A 330 -10.42 16.41 14.12
CA PHE A 330 -9.90 15.25 14.89
C PHE A 330 -8.86 14.42 14.13
N GLY A 331 -8.61 14.76 12.88
CA GLY A 331 -7.64 14.13 12.01
C GLY A 331 -6.18 14.29 12.47
N GLY A 332 -5.30 13.49 11.86
CA GLY A 332 -3.86 13.62 11.97
C GLY A 332 -3.33 14.84 11.21
N THR A 333 -2.00 14.98 11.18
CA THR A 333 -1.36 16.11 10.47
C THR A 333 -0.23 15.66 9.55
N ARG A 334 0.00 14.35 9.42
CA ARG A 334 1.20 13.78 8.79
C ARG A 334 0.94 13.02 7.52
N VAL A 335 -0.15 12.28 7.47
CA VAL A 335 -0.56 11.46 6.32
C VAL A 335 -1.98 11.82 5.93
N SER A 336 -2.26 11.84 4.63
CA SER A 336 -3.61 11.90 4.06
C SER A 336 -4.05 10.50 3.65
N ALA A 337 -5.33 10.28 3.57
CA ALA A 337 -5.90 9.07 3.00
C ALA A 337 -5.61 9.01 1.47
N ASP A 338 -5.24 7.85 0.94
CA ASP A 338 -5.08 6.63 1.67
C ASP A 338 -3.68 6.50 2.26
N VAL A 339 -3.57 5.86 3.45
CA VAL A 339 -2.28 5.48 3.99
C VAL A 339 -1.93 4.09 3.49
N GLU A 340 -1.01 4.05 2.54
CA GLU A 340 -0.68 2.89 1.72
C GLU A 340 0.67 2.26 2.09
N GLY A 341 1.55 2.02 1.14
CA GLY A 341 2.81 1.30 1.30
C GLY A 341 3.58 1.61 2.57
N LEU A 342 3.81 0.59 3.38
CA LEU A 342 4.60 0.66 4.61
C LEU A 342 5.93 -0.06 4.44
N ALA A 343 7.04 0.61 4.74
CA ALA A 343 8.36 0.03 4.66
C ALA A 343 9.19 0.35 5.92
N LEU A 344 10.12 -0.54 6.27
CA LEU A 344 11.05 -0.31 7.37
C LEU A 344 12.43 0.06 6.86
N LEU A 345 12.97 1.15 7.38
CA LEU A 345 14.33 1.60 7.17
C LEU A 345 15.14 1.34 8.45
N PRO A 346 15.84 0.20 8.56
CA PRO A 346 16.74 -0.05 9.68
C PRO A 346 18.03 0.75 9.51
N GLU A 347 18.52 1.37 10.58
CA GLU A 347 19.79 2.08 10.62
C GLU A 347 20.88 1.25 11.32
N ARG A 348 22.15 1.54 11.02
CA ARG A 348 23.31 0.79 11.54
C ARG A 348 23.47 0.93 13.06
N ASN A 349 23.04 2.05 13.64
CA ASN A 349 23.03 2.30 15.08
C ASN A 349 21.95 1.53 15.85
N GLY A 350 21.12 0.75 15.11
CA GLY A 350 20.01 -0.02 15.65
C GLY A 350 18.68 0.73 15.67
N ASP A 351 18.65 2.03 15.36
CA ASP A 351 17.41 2.76 15.14
C ASP A 351 16.69 2.25 13.91
N ARG A 352 15.39 2.47 13.85
CA ARG A 352 14.54 2.10 12.75
C ARG A 352 13.55 3.20 12.46
N TYR A 353 13.22 3.34 11.20
CA TYR A 353 12.19 4.26 10.76
C TYR A 353 11.12 3.48 9.99
N LEU A 354 9.87 3.72 10.37
CA LEU A 354 8.72 3.32 9.56
C LEU A 354 8.52 4.41 8.52
N LEU A 355 8.55 4.07 7.25
CA LEU A 355 8.13 4.93 6.15
C LEU A 355 6.69 4.55 5.79
N ALA A 356 5.85 5.53 5.56
CA ALA A 356 4.47 5.36 5.15
C ALA A 356 4.19 6.23 3.92
N SER A 357 3.63 5.65 2.87
CA SER A 357 3.06 6.38 1.77
C SER A 357 1.78 7.10 2.24
N SER A 358 1.66 8.34 1.85
CA SER A 358 0.50 9.21 2.02
C SER A 358 0.00 9.52 0.63
N GLN A 359 -0.84 8.63 0.10
CA GLN A 359 -1.27 8.65 -1.30
C GLN A 359 -1.99 9.95 -1.64
N GLY A 360 -2.92 10.40 -0.80
CA GLY A 360 -3.74 11.58 -1.06
C GLY A 360 -2.99 12.92 -1.08
N ASP A 361 -1.68 12.98 -0.76
CA ASP A 361 -0.88 14.21 -0.88
C ASP A 361 0.53 13.99 -1.45
N ASP A 362 0.80 12.83 -2.07
CA ASP A 362 2.03 12.43 -2.75
C ASP A 362 3.28 12.57 -1.87
N THR A 363 3.14 12.24 -0.58
CA THR A 363 4.24 12.36 0.37
C THR A 363 4.56 11.03 1.03
N PHE A 364 5.75 10.97 1.64
CA PHE A 364 6.16 9.88 2.49
C PHE A 364 6.45 10.40 3.88
N ALA A 365 5.75 9.86 4.88
CA ALA A 365 6.00 10.16 6.29
C ALA A 365 7.00 9.15 6.88
N ALA A 366 7.91 9.64 7.73
CA ALA A 366 8.87 8.82 8.43
C ALA A 366 8.65 8.91 9.94
N TYR A 367 8.60 7.75 10.61
CA TYR A 367 8.41 7.67 12.07
C TYR A 367 9.57 6.91 12.70
N ALA A 368 10.27 7.56 13.62
CA ALA A 368 11.37 6.96 14.34
C ALA A 368 10.88 5.94 15.38
N ARG A 369 11.49 4.77 15.37
CA ARG A 369 11.35 3.74 16.40
C ARG A 369 12.65 3.61 17.16
N ARG A 370 12.61 3.80 18.48
CA ARG A 370 13.77 3.55 19.33
C ARG A 370 13.87 2.08 19.69
N THR A 371 15.09 1.55 19.75
CA THR A 371 15.38 0.19 20.19
C THR A 371 15.48 0.08 21.72
N GLY A 372 15.31 -1.12 22.29
CA GLY A 372 15.48 -1.41 23.70
C GLY A 372 14.15 -1.50 24.49
N ARG A 373 14.19 -1.24 25.81
CA ARG A 373 13.01 -1.34 26.69
C ARG A 373 11.89 -0.37 26.29
N GLU A 374 12.25 0.69 25.58
CA GLU A 374 11.32 1.70 25.03
C GLU A 374 10.62 1.24 23.72
N ASN A 375 10.95 0.07 23.20
CA ASN A 375 10.41 -0.51 21.95
C ASN A 375 8.87 -0.69 21.97
N ARG A 376 8.24 -0.52 23.13
CA ARG A 376 6.77 -0.50 23.27
C ARG A 376 6.17 0.89 23.09
N ALA A 377 6.99 1.94 23.03
CA ALA A 377 6.50 3.28 22.73
C ALA A 377 5.98 3.37 21.30
N ALA A 378 5.00 4.24 21.06
CA ALA A 378 4.56 4.53 19.71
C ALA A 378 5.71 5.15 18.91
N PRO A 379 5.87 4.83 17.61
CA PRO A 379 6.78 5.54 16.75
C PRO A 379 6.49 7.04 16.75
N VAL A 380 7.54 7.85 16.64
CA VAL A 380 7.43 9.32 16.68
C VAL A 380 7.75 9.86 15.29
N TYR A 381 6.92 10.75 14.78
CA TYR A 381 7.17 11.42 13.51
C TYR A 381 8.55 12.09 13.49
N ALA A 382 9.36 11.75 12.50
CA ALA A 382 10.75 12.20 12.35
C ALA A 382 10.96 13.12 11.14
N GLY A 383 9.97 13.22 10.25
CA GLY A 383 10.03 14.02 9.03
C GLY A 383 9.27 13.34 7.89
N GLY A 384 9.37 13.93 6.72
CA GLY A 384 8.80 13.37 5.49
C GLY A 384 9.57 13.86 4.28
N PHE A 385 9.24 13.34 3.11
CA PHE A 385 9.82 13.74 1.83
C PHE A 385 8.81 13.52 0.70
N ARG A 386 9.13 14.07 -0.49
CA ARG A 386 8.44 13.79 -1.75
C ARG A 386 9.41 13.16 -2.74
N VAL A 387 8.92 12.29 -3.60
CA VAL A 387 9.67 11.82 -4.77
C VAL A 387 9.25 12.67 -5.96
N THR A 388 10.15 13.51 -6.45
CA THR A 388 9.87 14.48 -7.50
C THR A 388 10.66 14.17 -8.76
N ALA A 389 10.23 14.70 -9.89
CA ALA A 389 10.89 14.50 -11.18
C ALA A 389 12.39 14.80 -11.12
N ALA A 390 13.19 13.90 -11.68
CA ALA A 390 14.61 14.09 -11.89
C ALA A 390 14.91 14.85 -13.21
N SER A 391 14.04 14.70 -14.20
CA SER A 391 14.12 15.36 -15.52
C SER A 391 12.74 15.33 -16.20
N ALA A 392 12.64 15.89 -17.38
CA ALA A 392 11.41 15.84 -18.20
C ALA A 392 11.05 14.40 -18.69
N THR A 393 11.95 13.44 -18.54
CA THR A 393 11.75 12.05 -18.98
C THR A 393 11.94 11.04 -17.84
N LEU A 394 12.06 11.51 -16.62
CA LEU A 394 12.14 10.69 -15.40
C LEU A 394 11.41 11.48 -14.33
N ASP A 395 10.14 11.20 -14.19
CA ASP A 395 9.23 11.93 -13.31
C ASP A 395 9.33 11.51 -11.84
N GLY A 396 8.38 11.93 -11.04
CA GLY A 396 8.29 11.65 -9.61
C GLY A 396 7.51 10.37 -9.30
N SER A 397 6.85 10.38 -8.16
CA SER A 397 5.89 9.35 -7.77
C SER A 397 4.69 10.07 -7.19
N GLU A 398 3.55 9.82 -7.77
CA GLU A 398 2.24 10.35 -7.42
C GLU A 398 1.28 9.18 -7.12
N ALA A 399 0.29 9.38 -6.28
CA ALA A 399 -0.70 8.38 -5.88
C ALA A 399 -0.07 7.00 -5.55
N CYS A 400 0.96 6.97 -4.68
CA CYS A 400 1.80 5.80 -4.46
C CYS A 400 1.12 4.72 -3.61
N ASP A 401 0.83 3.55 -4.20
CA ASP A 401 0.29 2.36 -3.52
C ASP A 401 1.38 1.66 -2.68
N GLY A 402 2.43 1.16 -3.30
CA GLY A 402 3.42 0.30 -2.67
C GLY A 402 4.83 0.88 -2.57
N ALA A 403 5.55 0.55 -1.50
CA ALA A 403 6.93 0.98 -1.29
C ALA A 403 7.78 -0.08 -0.59
N ALA A 404 9.00 -0.28 -1.08
CA ALA A 404 9.99 -1.19 -0.48
C ALA A 404 11.31 -0.48 -0.20
N VAL A 405 11.93 -0.80 0.94
CA VAL A 405 13.26 -0.30 1.33
C VAL A 405 14.21 -1.43 1.60
N LEU A 406 15.41 -1.32 1.07
CA LEU A 406 16.55 -2.16 1.46
C LEU A 406 17.76 -1.29 1.80
N ASN A 407 18.15 -1.24 3.07
CA ASN A 407 19.30 -0.47 3.58
C ASN A 407 20.58 -1.32 3.62
N GLU A 408 20.86 -2.00 2.52
CA GLU A 408 22.10 -2.72 2.30
C GLU A 408 22.70 -2.36 0.94
N PRO A 409 24.03 -2.40 0.77
CA PRO A 409 24.64 -2.13 -0.52
C PRO A 409 24.11 -3.08 -1.60
N LEU A 410 23.69 -2.52 -2.72
CA LEU A 410 23.29 -3.23 -3.94
C LEU A 410 24.26 -2.89 -5.06
N GLY A 411 25.50 -3.37 -4.88
CA GLY A 411 26.59 -3.15 -5.82
C GLY A 411 26.95 -1.68 -6.01
N SER A 412 27.48 -1.38 -7.17
CA SER A 412 27.95 -0.04 -7.54
C SER A 412 26.82 0.94 -7.82
N ARG A 413 25.65 0.45 -8.18
CA ARG A 413 24.51 1.29 -8.57
C ARG A 413 23.83 1.94 -7.35
N TYR A 414 23.63 1.18 -6.27
CA TYR A 414 23.01 1.64 -5.04
C TYR A 414 23.84 1.26 -3.81
N PRO A 415 25.03 1.87 -3.65
CA PRO A 415 25.94 1.50 -2.57
C PRO A 415 25.43 1.84 -1.17
N GLY A 416 24.42 2.69 -1.07
CA GLY A 416 23.76 3.04 0.20
C GLY A 416 22.39 2.39 0.40
N GLY A 417 22.01 1.44 -0.49
CA GLY A 417 20.68 0.84 -0.49
C GLY A 417 19.71 1.50 -1.47
N LEU A 418 18.51 0.98 -1.52
CA LEU A 418 17.46 1.32 -2.49
C LEU A 418 16.11 1.53 -1.80
N LEU A 419 15.40 2.56 -2.21
CA LEU A 419 13.95 2.70 -2.06
C LEU A 419 13.33 2.51 -3.44
N VAL A 420 12.33 1.64 -3.54
CA VAL A 420 11.45 1.53 -4.71
C VAL A 420 10.07 1.96 -4.27
N VAL A 421 9.44 2.85 -5.05
CA VAL A 421 8.07 3.31 -4.83
C VAL A 421 7.28 3.09 -6.10
N GLN A 422 6.00 2.74 -5.94
CA GLN A 422 5.05 2.74 -7.03
C GLN A 422 4.75 4.20 -7.44
N ASP A 423 4.37 4.39 -8.67
CA ASP A 423 3.93 5.65 -9.26
C ASP A 423 2.61 5.40 -9.97
N GLY A 424 1.55 6.00 -9.45
CA GLY A 424 0.18 5.81 -9.92
C GLY A 424 -0.18 6.69 -11.11
N ASP A 425 0.64 7.70 -11.44
CA ASP A 425 0.43 8.61 -12.58
C ASP A 425 1.75 8.86 -13.31
N ALA A 426 2.29 7.81 -13.93
CA ALA A 426 3.58 7.86 -14.59
C ALA A 426 3.54 8.73 -15.86
N THR A 427 4.36 9.77 -15.88
CA THR A 427 4.41 10.76 -16.97
C THR A 427 5.80 10.85 -17.63
N PRO A 428 5.88 11.13 -18.96
CA PRO A 428 4.73 11.36 -19.87
C PRO A 428 4.04 10.07 -20.32
N ALA A 429 2.73 10.04 -20.26
CA ALA A 429 1.90 8.99 -20.84
C ALA A 429 1.36 9.39 -22.22
N PRO A 430 1.09 8.45 -23.15
CA PRO A 430 0.36 8.71 -24.37
C PRO A 430 -1.05 9.25 -24.05
N GLU A 431 -1.56 10.15 -24.92
CA GLU A 431 -2.89 10.72 -24.74
C GLU A 431 -3.97 9.64 -24.63
N GLY A 432 -4.81 9.73 -23.58
CA GLY A 432 -5.93 8.84 -23.32
C GLY A 432 -5.54 7.48 -22.73
N ARG A 433 -4.30 7.30 -22.25
CA ARG A 433 -3.87 6.10 -21.55
C ARG A 433 -3.40 6.43 -20.13
N GLU A 434 -3.90 5.71 -19.15
CA GLU A 434 -3.35 5.71 -17.79
C GLU A 434 -2.08 4.86 -17.75
N ALA A 435 -1.06 5.40 -17.13
CA ALA A 435 0.26 4.78 -17.03
C ALA A 435 0.72 4.74 -15.60
N THR A 436 1.27 3.62 -15.18
CA THR A 436 1.84 3.42 -13.85
C THR A 436 3.24 2.83 -13.95
N GLY A 437 3.99 2.87 -12.86
CA GLY A 437 5.35 2.34 -12.88
C GLY A 437 6.00 2.25 -11.52
N PHE A 438 7.32 2.02 -11.51
CA PHE A 438 8.11 2.01 -10.29
C PHE A 438 9.32 2.93 -10.42
N LYS A 439 9.55 3.74 -9.40
CA LYS A 439 10.70 4.65 -9.29
C LYS A 439 11.76 4.07 -8.35
N PHE A 440 13.00 4.09 -8.80
CA PHE A 440 14.17 3.58 -8.08
C PHE A 440 14.96 4.75 -7.50
N VAL A 441 14.95 4.92 -6.19
CA VAL A 441 15.55 6.05 -5.48
C VAL A 441 16.77 5.56 -4.68
N ASP A 442 17.94 6.21 -4.87
CA ASP A 442 19.11 5.96 -4.03
C ASP A 442 18.80 6.33 -2.58
N LEU A 443 18.85 5.36 -1.68
CA LEU A 443 18.44 5.52 -0.29
C LEU A 443 19.27 6.60 0.45
N ARG A 444 20.48 6.92 -0.01
CA ARG A 444 21.27 8.04 0.54
C ARG A 444 20.57 9.38 0.40
N LYS A 445 19.79 9.59 -0.68
CA LYS A 445 18.99 10.81 -0.86
C LYS A 445 17.88 10.89 0.19
N VAL A 446 17.18 9.79 0.44
CA VAL A 446 16.13 9.70 1.47
C VAL A 446 16.71 9.95 2.87
N ARG A 447 17.83 9.30 3.20
CA ARG A 447 18.52 9.50 4.47
C ARG A 447 18.96 10.94 4.66
N SER A 448 19.48 11.58 3.61
CA SER A 448 19.84 13.00 3.63
C SER A 448 18.62 13.90 3.84
N ALA A 449 17.52 13.62 3.13
CA ALA A 449 16.26 14.38 3.26
C ALA A 449 15.69 14.32 4.69
N LEU A 450 15.78 13.14 5.32
CA LEU A 450 15.34 12.93 6.70
C LEU A 450 16.38 13.37 7.77
N GLY A 451 17.55 13.86 7.35
CA GLY A 451 18.62 14.28 8.28
C GLY A 451 19.39 13.14 8.95
N LEU A 452 19.20 11.89 8.50
CA LEU A 452 19.79 10.69 9.11
C LEU A 452 21.28 10.53 8.78
N ALA A 453 21.74 11.08 7.67
CA ALA A 453 23.13 11.00 7.23
C ALA A 453 24.12 11.67 8.22
N ARG A 454 23.69 12.73 8.91
CA ARG A 454 24.54 13.47 9.87
C ARG A 454 24.73 12.75 11.20
N ALA A 455 23.79 11.87 11.57
CA ALA A 455 23.88 11.11 12.81
C ALA A 455 24.91 9.97 12.73
N ALA A 456 25.19 9.45 11.53
CA ALA A 456 26.20 8.43 11.30
C ALA A 456 27.65 8.96 11.28
N GLU A 457 27.86 10.20 10.78
CA GLU A 457 29.17 10.87 10.77
C GLU A 457 29.60 11.42 12.12
N ALA A 458 28.64 11.68 13.01
CA ALA A 458 28.93 12.17 14.37
C ALA A 458 29.26 11.04 15.38
N ALA A 459 29.13 9.77 14.96
CA ALA A 459 29.38 8.58 15.79
C ALA A 459 30.71 7.87 15.44
N GLU A 460 31.45 8.33 14.43
CA GLU A 460 32.84 7.94 14.10
C GLU A 460 33.82 8.95 14.71
#